data_f68fba951992e82a3908b4992545926c
#
_entry.id   f68fba951992e82a3908b4992545926c
#
_cell.length_a   1.000
_cell.length_b   1.000
_cell.length_c   1.000
_cell.angle_alpha   90.00
_cell.angle_beta   90.00
_cell.angle_gamma   90.00
#
_symmetry.space_group_name_H-M   'P 1'
#
loop_
_entity.id
_entity.type
_entity.pdbx_description
1 polymer ?
#
loop_
_entity_poly.entity_id
_entity_poly.type
_entity_poly.pdbx_seq_one_letter_code
_entity_poly.pdbx_strand_id
1 'polypeptide(L)'
;MENVNVSGGFGRKPTLEFTDSTPSDELLVEVLHEGDGQVVEPGDTIHCHYLGQVWDGNVFDNSYDRGAPLSFQIGVGMVIRGWDEGLIGQRVGSRVLLSIPSDYGYGSRGVPQAGIRGGDTLVFVTDILGVS
;
A
#
# COMPACT_ATOMS: atom_id res chain seq x y z
N MET A 1 -0.83 -7.52 -11.26
CA MET A 1 -0.33 -6.22 -11.75
C MET A 1 0.90 -6.48 -12.59
N GLU A 2 0.96 -5.88 -13.75
CA GLU A 2 2.11 -6.03 -14.63
C GLU A 2 3.38 -5.47 -13.99
N ASN A 3 4.50 -6.11 -14.28
CA ASN A 3 5.84 -5.65 -13.90
C ASN A 3 6.16 -5.64 -12.40
N VAL A 4 5.25 -6.13 -11.57
CA VAL A 4 5.50 -6.33 -10.14
C VAL A 4 5.06 -7.73 -9.75
N ASN A 5 5.98 -8.52 -9.24
CA ASN A 5 5.69 -9.84 -8.69
C ASN A 5 5.81 -9.78 -7.18
N VAL A 6 4.78 -10.29 -6.49
CA VAL A 6 4.75 -10.31 -5.02
C VAL A 6 4.78 -11.75 -4.55
N SER A 7 5.71 -12.07 -3.67
CA SER A 7 5.79 -13.38 -3.02
C SER A 7 5.47 -13.27 -1.53
N GLY A 8 4.95 -14.34 -0.97
CA GLY A 8 4.47 -14.42 0.40
C GLY A 8 2.94 -14.34 0.48
N GLY A 9 2.37 -14.98 1.48
CA GLY A 9 0.92 -15.01 1.69
C GLY A 9 0.45 -13.95 2.68
N PHE A 10 -0.86 -13.80 2.79
CA PHE A 10 -1.51 -12.89 3.73
C PHE A 10 -0.92 -13.05 5.14
N GLY A 11 -0.64 -11.92 5.79
CA GLY A 11 -0.10 -11.88 7.15
C GLY A 11 1.41 -12.03 7.24
N ARG A 12 2.10 -12.32 6.14
CA ARG A 12 3.56 -12.47 6.11
C ARG A 12 4.20 -11.33 5.36
N LYS A 13 5.39 -10.92 5.80
CA LYS A 13 6.15 -9.88 5.10
C LYS A 13 6.35 -10.27 3.64
N PRO A 14 5.85 -9.45 2.68
CA PRO A 14 6.02 -9.75 1.26
C PRO A 14 7.40 -9.38 0.76
N THR A 15 7.77 -9.97 -0.38
CA THR A 15 8.92 -9.55 -1.18
C THR A 15 8.41 -9.15 -2.55
N LEU A 16 8.85 -8.00 -3.04
CA LEU A 16 8.47 -7.46 -4.34
C LEU A 16 9.63 -7.59 -5.33
N GLU A 17 9.31 -8.01 -6.54
CA GLU A 17 10.24 -8.06 -7.66
C GLU A 17 9.68 -7.20 -8.79
N PHE A 18 10.50 -6.29 -9.29
CA PHE A 18 10.12 -5.41 -10.39
C PHE A 18 10.78 -5.89 -11.67
N THR A 19 9.98 -6.09 -12.72
CA THR A 19 10.44 -6.60 -14.01
C THR A 19 10.57 -5.50 -15.07
N ASP A 20 10.20 -4.27 -14.74
CA ASP A 20 10.33 -3.09 -15.58
C ASP A 20 10.62 -1.89 -14.68
N SER A 21 11.48 -0.98 -15.16
CA SER A 21 11.84 0.23 -14.41
C SER A 21 10.82 1.37 -14.57
N THR A 22 9.83 1.23 -15.47
CA THR A 22 8.86 2.28 -15.77
C THR A 22 7.50 1.95 -15.15
N PRO A 23 7.10 2.66 -14.08
CA PRO A 23 5.77 2.46 -13.49
C PRO A 23 4.67 3.13 -14.31
N SER A 24 3.42 2.73 -14.05
CA SER A 24 2.25 3.44 -14.56
C SER A 24 2.12 4.81 -13.87
N ASP A 25 1.61 5.80 -14.60
CA ASP A 25 1.26 7.10 -14.05
C ASP A 25 -0.16 7.14 -13.47
N GLU A 26 -0.85 6.00 -13.43
CA GLU A 26 -2.18 5.86 -12.84
C GLU A 26 -2.11 5.10 -11.51
N LEU A 27 -3.07 5.41 -10.62
CA LEU A 27 -3.27 4.60 -9.43
C LEU A 27 -3.79 3.23 -9.84
N LEU A 28 -3.05 2.18 -9.50
CA LEU A 28 -3.42 0.79 -9.77
C LEU A 28 -3.65 0.06 -8.45
N VAL A 29 -4.73 -0.71 -8.41
CA VAL A 29 -5.12 -1.50 -7.23
C VAL A 29 -5.42 -2.92 -7.68
N GLU A 30 -4.76 -3.88 -7.05
CA GLU A 30 -5.00 -5.30 -7.33
C GLU A 30 -5.16 -6.07 -6.03
N VAL A 31 -6.21 -6.88 -5.94
CA VAL A 31 -6.41 -7.79 -4.81
C VAL A 31 -5.62 -9.07 -5.08
N LEU A 32 -4.59 -9.33 -4.28
CA LEU A 32 -3.74 -10.52 -4.41
C LEU A 32 -4.36 -11.74 -3.71
N HIS A 33 -5.06 -11.49 -2.62
CA HIS A 33 -5.81 -12.48 -1.87
C HIS A 33 -7.07 -11.78 -1.35
N GLU A 34 -8.24 -12.31 -1.70
CA GLU A 34 -9.49 -11.71 -1.25
C GLU A 34 -9.93 -12.31 0.07
N GLY A 35 -10.15 -11.44 1.06
CA GLY A 35 -10.75 -11.82 2.33
C GLY A 35 -12.27 -11.88 2.22
N ASP A 36 -12.90 -12.42 3.23
CA ASP A 36 -14.37 -12.55 3.31
C ASP A 36 -14.96 -11.76 4.46
N GLY A 37 -14.17 -10.87 5.06
CA GLY A 37 -14.62 -10.05 6.18
C GLY A 37 -15.40 -8.81 5.76
N GLN A 38 -15.56 -7.91 6.71
CA GLN A 38 -16.32 -6.67 6.53
C GLN A 38 -15.68 -5.78 5.47
N VAL A 39 -16.51 -5.11 4.67
CA VAL A 39 -16.04 -4.14 3.67
C VAL A 39 -15.58 -2.87 4.38
N VAL A 40 -14.44 -2.34 3.97
CA VAL A 40 -13.90 -1.07 4.46
C VAL A 40 -14.73 0.08 3.90
N GLU A 41 -15.26 0.92 4.79
CA GLU A 41 -16.07 2.08 4.43
C GLU A 41 -15.36 3.38 4.82
N PRO A 42 -15.67 4.51 4.14
CA PRO A 42 -15.11 5.81 4.53
C PRO A 42 -15.40 6.10 6.00
N GLY A 43 -14.37 6.55 6.73
CA GLY A 43 -14.49 6.87 8.14
C GLY A 43 -14.19 5.72 9.09
N ASP A 44 -14.07 4.50 8.59
CA ASP A 44 -13.66 3.36 9.42
C ASP A 44 -12.23 3.53 9.91
N THR A 45 -11.93 3.00 11.09
CA THR A 45 -10.56 2.81 11.52
C THR A 45 -10.06 1.47 11.01
N ILE A 46 -9.07 1.51 10.13
CA ILE A 46 -8.48 0.31 9.54
C ILE A 46 -7.25 -0.11 10.33
N HIS A 47 -7.09 -1.41 10.52
CA HIS A 47 -5.91 -2.02 11.14
C HIS A 47 -5.24 -2.88 10.10
N CYS A 48 -3.97 -2.60 9.77
CA CYS A 48 -3.31 -3.29 8.68
C CYS A 48 -1.82 -3.48 8.92
N HIS A 49 -1.28 -4.56 8.37
CA HIS A 49 0.16 -4.67 8.12
C HIS A 49 0.44 -4.22 6.69
N TYR A 50 1.60 -3.62 6.47
CA TYR A 50 1.97 -3.13 5.15
C TYR A 50 3.47 -3.12 4.94
N LEU A 51 3.87 -3.17 3.66
CA LEU A 51 5.22 -2.89 3.22
C LEU A 51 5.12 -1.87 2.09
N GLY A 52 5.90 -0.79 2.21
CA GLY A 52 6.01 0.25 1.19
C GLY A 52 7.40 0.27 0.58
N GLN A 53 7.47 0.32 -0.74
CA GLN A 53 8.70 0.28 -1.50
C GLN A 53 8.63 1.26 -2.66
N VAL A 54 9.72 1.99 -2.91
CA VAL A 54 9.84 2.81 -4.12
C VAL A 54 9.88 1.86 -5.32
N TRP A 55 9.17 2.22 -6.41
CA TRP A 55 9.18 1.40 -7.63
C TRP A 55 10.60 1.11 -8.06
N ASP A 56 10.92 -0.17 -8.20
CA ASP A 56 12.25 -0.68 -8.56
C ASP A 56 13.37 -0.12 -7.65
N GLY A 57 13.03 0.22 -6.42
CA GLY A 57 13.93 0.83 -5.46
C GLY A 57 13.90 0.14 -4.10
N ASN A 58 14.24 0.89 -3.07
CA ASN A 58 14.34 0.35 -1.71
C ASN A 58 13.01 0.37 -0.97
N VAL A 59 12.88 -0.56 -0.02
CA VAL A 59 11.81 -0.55 0.97
C VAL A 59 12.05 0.62 1.92
N PHE A 60 11.04 1.49 2.07
CA PHE A 60 11.17 2.67 2.94
C PHE A 60 10.42 2.52 4.26
N ASP A 61 9.48 1.61 4.35
CA ASP A 61 8.72 1.37 5.58
C ASP A 61 7.99 0.03 5.51
N ASN A 62 7.87 -0.64 6.68
CA ASN A 62 7.02 -1.81 6.79
C ASN A 62 6.66 -2.06 8.25
N SER A 63 5.44 -2.50 8.48
CA SER A 63 4.93 -2.80 9.81
C SER A 63 5.32 -4.19 10.30
N TYR A 64 5.68 -5.09 9.40
CA TYR A 64 6.04 -6.47 9.77
C TYR A 64 7.28 -6.51 10.64
N ASP A 65 8.30 -5.73 10.31
CA ASP A 65 9.55 -5.67 11.09
C ASP A 65 9.36 -4.99 12.44
N ARG A 66 8.40 -4.05 12.55
CA ARG A 66 8.04 -3.46 13.83
C ARG A 66 7.27 -4.40 14.75
N GLY A 67 6.66 -5.44 14.19
CA GLY A 67 5.83 -6.38 14.93
C GLY A 67 4.51 -5.80 15.40
N ALA A 68 4.05 -4.68 14.83
CA ALA A 68 2.81 -4.02 15.21
C ALA A 68 2.10 -3.45 13.99
N PRO A 69 0.79 -3.73 13.84
CA PRO A 69 0.01 -3.15 12.74
C PRO A 69 -0.16 -1.65 12.91
N LEU A 70 -0.41 -0.98 11.80
CA LEU A 70 -0.77 0.42 11.75
C LEU A 70 -2.29 0.55 11.85
N SER A 71 -2.76 1.52 12.66
CA SER A 71 -4.19 1.83 12.77
C SER A 71 -4.40 3.29 12.41
N PHE A 72 -5.36 3.55 11.52
CA PHE A 72 -5.67 4.91 11.10
C PHE A 72 -7.09 4.96 10.54
N GLN A 73 -7.66 6.18 10.52
CA GLN A 73 -8.97 6.39 9.94
C GLN A 73 -8.84 6.59 8.43
N ILE A 74 -9.61 5.81 7.65
CA ILE A 74 -9.53 5.81 6.19
C ILE A 74 -10.53 6.80 5.57
N GLY A 75 -10.13 7.43 4.46
CA GLY A 75 -11.02 8.30 3.70
C GLY A 75 -11.16 9.72 4.21
N VAL A 76 -10.31 10.14 5.14
CA VAL A 76 -10.39 11.46 5.81
C VAL A 76 -9.11 12.28 5.67
N GLY A 77 -8.21 11.88 4.78
CA GLY A 77 -6.97 12.61 4.53
C GLY A 77 -5.86 12.41 5.55
N MET A 78 -5.94 11.39 6.40
CA MET A 78 -4.89 11.07 7.37
C MET A 78 -3.70 10.35 6.74
N VAL A 79 -3.91 9.73 5.59
CA VAL A 79 -2.89 8.99 4.85
C VAL A 79 -2.84 9.50 3.41
N ILE A 80 -1.85 9.06 2.64
CA ILE A 80 -1.73 9.49 1.24
C ILE A 80 -2.99 9.10 0.45
N ARG A 81 -3.30 9.92 -0.57
CA ARG A 81 -4.51 9.78 -1.36
C ARG A 81 -4.69 8.38 -1.97
N GLY A 82 -3.59 7.77 -2.40
CA GLY A 82 -3.65 6.41 -2.97
C GLY A 82 -4.20 5.38 -2.00
N TRP A 83 -3.93 5.52 -0.71
CA TRP A 83 -4.49 4.65 0.33
C TRP A 83 -5.96 4.98 0.57
N ASP A 84 -6.31 6.27 0.71
CA ASP A 84 -7.70 6.67 0.94
C ASP A 84 -8.61 6.20 -0.19
N GLU A 85 -8.14 6.22 -1.43
CA GLU A 85 -8.93 5.79 -2.59
C GLU A 85 -8.83 4.28 -2.84
N GLY A 86 -7.67 3.68 -2.61
CA GLY A 86 -7.43 2.29 -2.97
C GLY A 86 -7.91 1.26 -1.96
N LEU A 87 -8.01 1.61 -0.68
CA LEU A 87 -8.38 0.66 0.37
C LEU A 87 -9.88 0.67 0.70
N ILE A 88 -10.59 1.73 0.41
CA ILE A 88 -12.05 1.78 0.56
C ILE A 88 -12.68 0.77 -0.39
N GLY A 89 -13.64 -0.01 0.11
CA GLY A 89 -14.32 -1.04 -0.66
C GLY A 89 -13.65 -2.41 -0.62
N GLN A 90 -12.46 -2.51 -0.07
CA GLN A 90 -11.77 -3.78 0.12
C GLN A 90 -12.32 -4.51 1.35
N ARG A 91 -12.10 -5.82 1.42
CA ARG A 91 -12.59 -6.61 2.55
C ARG A 91 -11.48 -6.91 3.56
N VAL A 92 -11.85 -6.97 4.82
CA VAL A 92 -10.98 -7.49 5.88
C VAL A 92 -10.56 -8.91 5.50
N GLY A 93 -9.27 -9.21 5.70
CA GLY A 93 -8.66 -10.46 5.28
C GLY A 93 -8.03 -10.40 3.90
N SER A 94 -8.17 -9.28 3.19
CA SER A 94 -7.59 -9.12 1.85
C SER A 94 -6.13 -8.66 1.92
N ARG A 95 -5.33 -9.14 0.97
CA ARG A 95 -4.02 -8.58 0.65
C ARG A 95 -4.16 -7.77 -0.64
N VAL A 96 -3.84 -6.49 -0.57
CA VAL A 96 -4.02 -5.54 -1.66
C VAL A 96 -2.68 -4.97 -2.09
N LEU A 97 -2.42 -5.03 -3.40
CA LEU A 97 -1.24 -4.42 -4.02
C LEU A 97 -1.68 -3.08 -4.63
N LEU A 98 -0.95 -2.01 -4.28
CA LEU A 98 -1.23 -0.67 -4.78
C LEU A 98 0.03 -0.11 -5.44
N SER A 99 -0.12 0.39 -6.67
CA SER A 99 0.90 1.21 -7.32
C SER A 99 0.40 2.65 -7.31
N ILE A 100 1.11 3.52 -6.60
CA ILE A 100 0.67 4.86 -6.28
C ILE A 100 1.61 5.87 -6.93
N PRO A 101 1.18 6.53 -8.03
CA PRO A 101 2.00 7.57 -8.63
C PRO A 101 2.11 8.79 -7.70
N SER A 102 3.08 9.64 -7.95
CA SER A 102 3.44 10.72 -7.03
C SER A 102 2.30 11.68 -6.71
N ASP A 103 1.40 11.95 -7.64
CA ASP A 103 0.24 12.82 -7.40
C ASP A 103 -0.81 12.23 -6.46
N TYR A 104 -0.74 10.91 -6.21
CA TYR A 104 -1.55 10.22 -5.19
C TYR A 104 -0.73 9.87 -3.94
N GLY A 105 0.54 10.22 -3.93
CA GLY A 105 1.49 9.95 -2.85
C GLY A 105 2.10 11.24 -2.30
N TYR A 106 3.42 11.36 -2.41
CA TYR A 106 4.17 12.47 -1.83
C TYR A 106 4.56 13.57 -2.81
N GLY A 107 4.01 13.52 -4.02
CA GLY A 107 4.14 14.61 -5.00
C GLY A 107 5.56 14.88 -5.46
N SER A 108 5.79 16.14 -5.87
CA SER A 108 7.10 16.59 -6.35
C SER A 108 8.11 16.82 -5.22
N ARG A 109 7.68 16.85 -3.97
CA ARG A 109 8.58 17.00 -2.81
C ARG A 109 9.21 15.70 -2.38
N GLY A 110 8.46 14.60 -2.46
CA GLY A 110 8.88 13.32 -1.89
C GLY A 110 9.03 13.40 -0.37
N VAL A 111 9.75 12.44 0.19
CA VAL A 111 10.15 12.41 1.61
C VAL A 111 11.63 12.01 1.63
N PRO A 112 12.57 12.95 1.47
CA PRO A 112 13.99 12.62 1.30
C PRO A 112 14.57 11.81 2.46
N GLN A 113 14.14 12.07 3.69
CA GLN A 113 14.60 11.33 4.86
C GLN A 113 14.14 9.87 4.87
N ALA A 114 13.12 9.53 4.09
CA ALA A 114 12.66 8.14 3.91
C ALA A 114 13.19 7.52 2.62
N GLY A 115 13.98 8.26 1.84
CA GLY A 115 14.51 7.78 0.56
C GLY A 115 13.51 7.88 -0.59
N ILE A 116 12.44 8.67 -0.43
CA ILE A 116 11.44 8.92 -1.47
C ILE A 116 11.76 10.24 -2.14
N ARG A 117 12.08 10.19 -3.43
CA ARG A 117 12.36 11.40 -4.22
C ARG A 117 11.06 12.00 -4.76
N GLY A 118 11.11 13.27 -5.13
CA GLY A 118 9.99 13.89 -5.83
C GLY A 118 9.69 13.15 -7.14
N GLY A 119 8.42 12.87 -7.38
CA GLY A 119 7.98 12.15 -8.58
C GLY A 119 8.03 10.63 -8.47
N ASP A 120 8.54 10.07 -7.37
CA ASP A 120 8.62 8.61 -7.20
C ASP A 120 7.23 7.98 -7.11
N THR A 121 7.07 6.86 -7.82
CA THR A 121 5.94 5.96 -7.65
C THR A 121 6.22 5.02 -6.50
N LEU A 122 5.22 4.82 -5.64
CA LEU A 122 5.32 3.95 -4.48
C LEU A 122 4.47 2.71 -4.69
N VAL A 123 4.98 1.57 -4.22
CA VAL A 123 4.24 0.32 -4.26
C VAL A 123 4.02 -0.13 -2.82
N PHE A 124 2.76 -0.41 -2.49
CA PHE A 124 2.39 -0.93 -1.18
C PHE A 124 1.74 -2.30 -1.32
N VAL A 125 2.10 -3.19 -0.43
CA VAL A 125 1.34 -4.41 -0.17
C VAL A 125 0.73 -4.26 1.21
N THR A 126 -0.60 -4.31 1.28
CA THR A 126 -1.34 -4.05 2.51
C THR A 126 -2.21 -5.25 2.86
N ASP A 127 -2.03 -5.77 4.07
CA ASP A 127 -2.86 -6.82 4.63
C ASP A 127 -3.87 -6.18 5.59
N ILE A 128 -5.15 -6.25 5.25
CA ILE A 128 -6.23 -5.67 6.06
C ILE A 128 -6.61 -6.65 7.16
N LEU A 129 -6.27 -6.31 8.39
CA LEU A 129 -6.48 -7.20 9.54
C LEU A 129 -7.84 -7.00 10.18
N GLY A 130 -8.37 -5.78 10.16
CA GLY A 130 -9.66 -5.47 10.78
C GLY A 130 -10.06 -4.02 10.57
N VAL A 131 -11.30 -3.73 10.93
CA VAL A 131 -11.87 -2.37 10.99
C VAL A 131 -12.64 -2.19 12.29
N SER A 132 -12.69 -0.95 12.76
CA SER A 132 -13.45 -0.62 13.98
C SER A 132 -14.03 0.80 13.95
#